data_fc057e8bdb2bdde1d60f3226ed54646c
#
_entry.id   fc057e8bdb2bdde1d60f3226ed54646c
#
_cell.length_a   1.000
_cell.length_b   1.000
_cell.length_c   1.000
_cell.angle_alpha   90.00
_cell.angle_beta   90.00
_cell.angle_gamma   90.00
#
_symmetry.space_group_name_H-M   'P 1'
#
loop_
_entity.id
_entity.type
_entity.pdbx_description
1 polymer ?
#
loop_
_entity_poly.entity_id
_entity_poly.type
_entity_poly.pdbx_seq_one_letter_code
_entity_poly.pdbx_strand_id
1 'polypeptide(L)'
;MSITKETVIDQITVTENGTILYREATRIMEDGTELTKTYHRNSLTPAQDLTGVPEKVVAICNTAWTPEVIDAYKASLPKVEDEPAQV
;
A
#
# COMPACT_ATOMS: atom_id res chain seq x y z
N MET A 1 24.85 -8.91 22.95
CA MET A 1 23.43 -8.90 22.65
C MET A 1 23.15 -7.85 21.58
N SER A 2 22.49 -8.25 20.52
CA SER A 2 22.28 -7.36 19.41
C SER A 2 20.81 -7.39 19.04
N ILE A 3 20.17 -6.23 19.04
CA ILE A 3 18.78 -6.11 18.70
C ILE A 3 18.66 -5.35 17.40
N THR A 4 17.96 -5.92 16.43
CA THR A 4 17.78 -5.29 15.14
C THR A 4 16.29 -5.24 14.80
N LYS A 5 15.92 -4.29 13.96
CA LYS A 5 14.56 -4.13 13.52
C LYS A 5 14.55 -4.26 12.01
N GLU A 6 13.72 -5.15 11.51
CA GLU A 6 13.59 -5.34 10.09
C GLU A 6 12.17 -5.04 9.67
N THR A 7 12.01 -4.29 8.60
CA THR A 7 10.69 -4.03 8.04
C THR A 7 10.69 -4.53 6.62
N VAL A 8 9.76 -5.41 6.30
CA VAL A 8 9.65 -5.97 4.95
C VAL A 8 8.21 -5.89 4.49
N ILE A 9 8.03 -5.86 3.18
CA ILE A 9 6.68 -5.95 2.61
C ILE A 9 6.44 -7.42 2.35
N ASP A 10 5.56 -8.04 3.11
CA ASP A 10 5.36 -9.46 3.01
C ASP A 10 4.11 -9.86 2.24
N GLN A 11 3.30 -8.90 1.83
CA GLN A 11 2.12 -9.20 1.06
C GLN A 11 1.73 -7.96 0.25
N ILE A 12 1.44 -8.14 -1.03
CA ILE A 12 0.96 -7.08 -1.88
C ILE A 12 -0.19 -7.65 -2.68
N THR A 13 -1.32 -6.96 -2.69
CA THR A 13 -2.50 -7.39 -3.40
C THR A 13 -2.91 -6.30 -4.37
N VAL A 14 -3.22 -6.69 -5.59
CA VAL A 14 -3.74 -5.76 -6.59
C VAL A 14 -5.20 -6.13 -6.81
N THR A 15 -6.09 -5.20 -6.56
CA THR A 15 -7.50 -5.47 -6.72
C THR A 15 -7.95 -5.22 -8.15
N GLU A 16 -9.14 -5.64 -8.46
CA GLU A 16 -9.68 -5.52 -9.80
C GLU A 16 -9.71 -4.08 -10.29
N ASN A 17 -9.98 -3.14 -9.40
CA ASN A 17 -10.08 -1.74 -9.80
C ASN A 17 -8.74 -0.99 -9.68
N GLY A 18 -7.66 -1.71 -9.47
CA GLY A 18 -6.34 -1.09 -9.44
C GLY A 18 -5.87 -0.64 -8.07
N THR A 19 -6.65 -0.86 -7.04
CA THR A 19 -6.20 -0.50 -5.69
C THR A 19 -5.11 -1.46 -5.25
N ILE A 20 -4.04 -0.94 -4.69
CA ILE A 20 -2.93 -1.74 -4.21
C ILE A 20 -3.02 -1.80 -2.70
N LEU A 21 -3.05 -3.00 -2.18
CA LEU A 21 -3.06 -3.21 -0.74
C LEU A 21 -1.74 -3.88 -0.37
N TYR A 22 -1.04 -3.34 0.60
CA TYR A 22 0.21 -3.99 1.00
C TYR A 22 0.32 -4.03 2.51
N ARG A 23 1.09 -4.99 2.98
CA ARG A 23 1.29 -5.21 4.40
C ARG A 23 2.77 -5.15 4.71
N GLU A 24 3.11 -4.34 5.69
CA GLU A 24 4.47 -4.28 6.17
C GLU A 24 4.58 -5.12 7.42
N ALA A 25 5.55 -6.00 7.47
CA ALA A 25 5.83 -6.78 8.66
C ALA A 25 7.10 -6.23 9.28
N THR A 26 7.01 -5.82 10.54
CA THR A 26 8.16 -5.32 11.28
C THR A 26 8.53 -6.37 12.31
N ARG A 27 9.77 -6.83 12.25
CA ARG A 27 10.27 -7.85 13.17
C ARG A 27 11.36 -7.26 14.03
N ILE A 28 11.31 -7.57 15.31
CA ILE A 28 12.37 -7.19 16.23
C ILE A 28 13.16 -8.48 16.50
N MET A 29 14.43 -8.46 16.19
CA MET A 29 15.28 -9.63 16.31
C MET A 29 16.34 -9.41 17.37
N GLU A 30 16.68 -10.47 18.09
CA GLU A 30 17.76 -10.41 19.03
C GLU A 30 18.65 -11.59 18.75
N ASP A 31 19.91 -11.33 18.36
CA ASP A 31 20.89 -12.38 18.08
C ASP A 31 20.34 -13.42 17.11
N GLY A 32 19.61 -12.96 16.12
CA GLY A 32 19.07 -13.86 15.11
C GLY A 32 17.75 -14.52 15.48
N THR A 33 17.23 -14.22 16.65
CA THR A 33 15.96 -14.80 17.09
C THR A 33 14.86 -13.75 17.04
N GLU A 34 13.76 -14.08 16.46
CA GLU A 34 12.65 -13.15 16.35
C GLU A 34 11.96 -13.02 17.71
N LEU A 35 11.92 -11.80 18.24
CA LEU A 35 11.27 -11.55 19.51
C LEU A 35 9.81 -11.17 19.35
N THR A 36 9.51 -10.37 18.36
CA THR A 36 8.13 -9.94 18.15
C THR A 36 7.96 -9.55 16.69
N LYS A 37 6.71 -9.53 16.24
CA LYS A 37 6.40 -9.23 14.88
C LYS A 37 5.10 -8.48 14.85
N THR A 38 5.06 -7.36 14.15
CA THR A 38 3.84 -6.57 14.02
C THR A 38 3.55 -6.34 12.55
N TYR A 39 2.29 -6.12 12.23
CA TYR A 39 1.88 -5.91 10.86
C TYR A 39 1.20 -4.56 10.73
N HIS A 40 1.42 -3.92 9.61
CA HIS A 40 0.78 -2.65 9.32
C HIS A 40 0.30 -2.71 7.88
N ARG A 41 -0.98 -2.47 7.66
CA ARG A 41 -1.58 -2.54 6.33
C ARG A 41 -1.88 -1.17 5.80
N ASN A 42 -1.63 -0.99 4.52
CA ASN A 42 -1.90 0.26 3.83
C ASN A 42 -2.58 -0.02 2.51
N SER A 43 -3.27 0.98 1.99
CA SER A 43 -3.90 0.86 0.69
C SER A 43 -3.56 2.09 -0.14
N LEU A 44 -3.47 1.90 -1.44
CA LEU A 44 -3.17 2.96 -2.39
C LEU A 44 -4.16 2.89 -3.53
N THR A 45 -4.80 4.01 -3.83
CA THR A 45 -5.74 4.06 -4.95
C THR A 45 -5.01 4.53 -6.20
N PRO A 46 -5.53 4.21 -7.39
CA PRO A 46 -4.88 4.62 -8.62
C PRO A 46 -4.62 6.11 -8.69
N ALA A 47 -3.43 6.46 -9.13
CA ALA A 47 -2.97 7.85 -9.25
C ALA A 47 -2.74 8.56 -7.92
N GLN A 48 -2.71 7.82 -6.83
CA GLN A 48 -2.43 8.42 -5.54
C GLN A 48 -0.94 8.80 -5.44
N ASP A 49 -0.65 9.83 -4.66
CA ASP A 49 0.72 10.23 -4.43
C ASP A 49 1.48 9.10 -3.74
N LEU A 50 2.63 8.75 -4.26
CA LEU A 50 3.41 7.64 -3.74
C LEU A 50 4.59 8.09 -2.89
N THR A 51 4.59 9.34 -2.45
CA THR A 51 5.66 9.83 -1.61
C THR A 51 5.71 9.01 -0.32
N GLY A 52 6.89 8.51 0.01
CA GLY A 52 7.05 7.71 1.24
C GLY A 52 6.67 6.24 1.09
N VAL A 53 6.20 5.82 -0.08
CA VAL A 53 5.82 4.44 -0.28
C VAL A 53 7.08 3.63 -0.61
N PRO A 54 7.21 2.40 -0.08
CA PRO A 54 8.39 1.58 -0.38
C PRO A 54 8.57 1.38 -1.89
N GLU A 55 9.81 1.37 -2.32
CA GLU A 55 10.13 1.28 -3.73
C GLU A 55 9.51 0.07 -4.41
N LYS A 56 9.50 -1.05 -3.74
CA LYS A 56 8.92 -2.27 -4.29
C LYS A 56 7.44 -2.08 -4.59
N VAL A 57 6.72 -1.40 -3.71
CA VAL A 57 5.31 -1.15 -3.89
C VAL A 57 5.09 -0.14 -5.01
N VAL A 58 5.97 0.88 -5.08
CA VAL A 58 5.87 1.87 -6.14
C VAL A 58 6.03 1.22 -7.51
N ALA A 59 6.95 0.28 -7.63
CA ALA A 59 7.17 -0.40 -8.90
C ALA A 59 5.92 -1.17 -9.33
N ILE A 60 5.25 -1.80 -8.38
CA ILE A 60 4.03 -2.54 -8.67
C ILE A 60 2.90 -1.57 -9.03
N CYS A 61 2.79 -0.45 -8.33
CA CYS A 61 1.79 0.56 -8.65
C CYS A 61 1.98 1.08 -10.07
N ASN A 62 3.21 1.35 -10.45
CA ASN A 62 3.49 1.87 -11.80
C ASN A 62 3.13 0.86 -12.86
N THR A 63 3.28 -0.42 -12.56
CA THR A 63 2.93 -1.47 -13.50
C THR A 63 1.40 -1.65 -13.58
N ALA A 64 0.73 -1.59 -12.44
CA ALA A 64 -0.70 -1.84 -12.38
C ALA A 64 -1.52 -0.63 -12.81
N TRP A 65 -1.00 0.57 -12.61
CA TRP A 65 -1.76 1.78 -12.88
C TRP A 65 -1.50 2.30 -14.30
N THR A 66 -2.10 1.63 -15.26
CA THR A 66 -2.04 2.11 -16.63
C THR A 66 -3.04 3.26 -16.78
N PRO A 67 -2.93 4.07 -17.82
CA PRO A 67 -3.91 5.13 -18.04
C PRO A 67 -5.34 4.61 -18.06
N GLU A 68 -5.56 3.42 -18.59
CA GLU A 68 -6.88 2.82 -18.61
C GLU A 68 -7.40 2.52 -17.22
N VAL A 69 -6.54 2.00 -16.36
CA VAL A 69 -6.91 1.67 -15.00
C VAL A 69 -7.24 2.95 -14.24
N ILE A 70 -6.43 3.97 -14.41
CA ILE A 70 -6.63 5.24 -13.71
C ILE A 70 -7.94 5.88 -14.16
N ASP A 71 -8.21 5.86 -15.45
CA ASP A 71 -9.44 6.43 -15.96
C ASP A 71 -10.66 5.67 -15.48
N ALA A 72 -10.58 4.35 -15.45
CA ALA A 72 -11.68 3.52 -14.99
C ALA A 72 -11.95 3.77 -13.51
N TYR A 73 -10.90 3.95 -12.73
CA TYR A 73 -11.07 4.21 -11.30
C TYR A 73 -11.75 5.56 -11.11
N LYS A 74 -11.31 6.58 -11.83
CA LYS A 74 -11.90 7.90 -11.69
C LYS A 74 -13.36 7.90 -12.15
N ALA A 75 -13.68 7.12 -13.16
CA ALA A 75 -15.05 7.04 -13.64
C ALA A 75 -15.95 6.32 -12.65
N SER A 76 -15.39 5.47 -11.81
CA SER A 76 -16.19 4.73 -10.85
C SER A 76 -16.41 5.49 -9.55
N LEU A 77 -15.72 6.62 -9.36
CA LEU A 77 -15.88 7.36 -8.14
C LEU A 77 -17.19 8.14 -8.14
N PRO A 78 -17.81 8.28 -6.98
CA PRO A 78 -19.02 9.11 -6.89
C PRO A 78 -18.66 10.55 -7.18
N LYS A 79 -19.66 11.31 -7.60
CA LYS A 79 -19.41 12.69 -7.87
C LYS A 79 -19.36 13.44 -6.60
N VAL A 80 -18.21 13.64 -6.15
CA VAL A 80 -18.03 14.23 -4.85
C VAL A 80 -18.51 15.63 -4.75
N GLU A 81 -18.47 16.34 -5.81
CA GLU A 81 -18.88 17.69 -5.69
C GLU A 81 -20.31 17.77 -5.31
N ASP A 82 -21.04 16.69 -5.48
CA ASP A 82 -22.36 16.73 -5.07
C ASP A 82 -22.55 16.38 -3.69
N GLU A 83 -21.61 16.09 -2.96
CA GLU A 83 -21.66 15.49 -1.83
C GLU A 83 -21.54 16.22 -0.81
N PRO A 84 -22.31 16.56 -0.30
CA PRO A 84 -22.24 17.29 0.74
C PRO A 84 -21.70 16.63 1.76
N ALA A 85 -21.07 16.58 1.88
CA ALA A 85 -20.57 16.16 2.86
C ALA A 85 -21.02 15.33 3.57
N GLN A 86 -21.34 14.91 3.41
CA GLN A 86 -21.55 14.06 4.03
C GLN A 86 -21.16 14.14 5.11
N VAL A 87 -21.18 14.66 5.49
CA VAL A 87 -20.79 14.74 6.55
C VAL A 87 -21.08 14.35 7.23
#